data_5787e4188b920a592c894918d5f1af6a
#
_entry.id   5787e4188b920a592c894918d5f1af6a
#
_cell.length_a   1.000
_cell.length_b   1.000
_cell.length_c   1.000
_cell.angle_alpha   90.00
_cell.angle_beta   90.00
_cell.angle_gamma   90.00
#
_symmetry.space_group_name_H-M   'P 1'
#
loop_
_entity.id
_entity.type
_entity.pdbx_description
1 polymer ?
#
loop_
_entity_poly.entity_id
_entity_poly.type
_entity_poly.pdbx_seq_one_letter_code
_entity_poly.pdbx_strand_id
1 'polypeptide(L)'
;MTWPCPLRSPDLEWVSAAPMPPATDVASKPHIQLEALHVLARALAGGEFRARAVLERACAAVAGGFAFERVGIVRYIPETSTLIPFAAHGLTPAELGALPPALPAAQFSAFQNALATGRAVFVEDPGGEEAVPEEIAGGFGIGSFVIVPLVSDGRCLGFLTCDERGESFSLDAAEVDLLTTFGTLIAAFLERAIEHGELRRLNELKSQFAALASHELRTPVAAIYGAVQTLDERAAELSPGQQAELRRMLTQQAKRLFELVENLLDLSRLEADSLVISPTEIDVRERLEEIVEVTVNGSREIRIEVPAGLHAVVDVQAFDRILSNLLANALRHGAPPYFVFAASTNGELSITIEDRGSGVADEFVGSLFERFTRGATPSSEGAGLGLSIAQSYARAHGGTLTYQPAEPYGARFRLNLPVAAG
;
A
#
# COMPACT_ATOMS: atom_id res chain seq x y z
N MET A 1 -4.53 0.10 -11.36
CA MET A 1 -3.60 0.19 -10.22
C MET A 1 -3.90 -0.96 -9.28
N THR A 2 -3.15 -2.04 -9.41
CA THR A 2 -3.28 -3.23 -8.55
C THR A 2 -2.47 -2.98 -7.29
N TRP A 3 -3.15 -2.70 -6.18
CA TRP A 3 -2.53 -2.75 -4.86
C TRP A 3 -2.05 -4.18 -4.61
N PRO A 4 -0.79 -4.39 -4.21
CA PRO A 4 -0.36 -5.71 -3.77
C PRO A 4 -1.19 -6.08 -2.55
N CYS A 5 -1.87 -7.22 -2.62
CA CYS A 5 -2.62 -7.81 -1.51
C CYS A 5 -1.64 -8.04 -0.32
N PRO A 6 -1.77 -7.32 0.81
CA PRO A 6 -0.79 -7.41 1.90
C PRO A 6 -0.85 -8.72 2.70
N LEU A 7 -1.58 -9.72 2.23
CA LEU A 7 -1.84 -10.96 2.97
C LEU A 7 -1.29 -12.23 2.29
N ARG A 8 -0.41 -12.11 1.31
CA ARG A 8 0.43 -13.24 0.89
C ARG A 8 1.74 -13.21 1.68
N SER A 9 1.66 -13.59 2.95
CA SER A 9 2.83 -14.09 3.66
C SER A 9 2.99 -15.58 3.31
N PRO A 10 4.19 -16.09 2.95
CA PRO A 10 4.41 -17.49 2.59
C PRO A 10 4.23 -18.49 3.75
N ASP A 11 3.94 -18.01 4.96
CA ASP A 11 3.85 -18.85 6.18
C ASP A 11 2.42 -19.22 6.60
N LEU A 12 1.44 -19.22 5.68
CA LEU A 12 0.06 -19.58 5.98
C LEU A 12 -0.16 -21.11 5.85
N GLU A 13 0.42 -21.89 6.75
CA GLU A 13 -0.05 -23.25 7.01
C GLU A 13 -1.43 -23.20 7.66
N TRP A 14 -2.41 -23.84 7.01
CA TRP A 14 -3.73 -24.07 7.56
C TRP A 14 -3.64 -25.12 8.66
N VAL A 15 -3.71 -24.68 9.91
CA VAL A 15 -3.85 -25.61 11.04
C VAL A 15 -5.34 -25.92 11.20
N SER A 16 -5.72 -27.16 10.87
CA SER A 16 -7.05 -27.68 11.16
C SER A 16 -7.29 -27.63 12.67
N ALA A 17 -8.28 -26.87 13.11
CA ALA A 17 -8.72 -26.88 14.50
C ALA A 17 -9.24 -28.28 14.85
N ALA A 18 -8.79 -28.85 15.96
CA ALA A 18 -9.25 -30.15 16.44
C ALA A 18 -10.77 -30.12 16.64
N PRO A 19 -11.49 -31.22 16.28
CA PRO A 19 -12.93 -31.29 16.49
C PRO A 19 -13.27 -31.21 17.98
N MET A 20 -14.30 -30.43 18.33
CA MET A 20 -14.86 -30.43 19.68
C MET A 20 -15.43 -31.82 20.02
N PRO A 21 -15.30 -32.30 21.27
CA PRO A 21 -15.89 -33.55 21.70
C PRO A 21 -17.41 -33.50 21.57
N PRO A 22 -18.07 -34.64 21.26
CA PRO A 22 -19.51 -34.69 21.10
C PRO A 22 -20.20 -34.37 22.46
N ALA A 23 -21.18 -33.46 22.41
CA ALA A 23 -21.98 -33.08 23.55
C ALA A 23 -22.88 -34.25 24.02
N THR A 24 -22.56 -34.82 25.15
CA THR A 24 -23.43 -35.73 25.89
C THR A 24 -24.12 -34.95 27.00
N ASP A 25 -25.13 -34.18 26.63
CA ASP A 25 -26.28 -33.84 27.47
C ASP A 25 -27.33 -33.11 26.60
N VAL A 26 -28.64 -33.38 26.81
CA VAL A 26 -29.71 -32.78 26.02
C VAL A 26 -29.92 -31.34 26.50
N ALA A 27 -28.96 -30.47 26.24
CA ALA A 27 -29.11 -29.03 26.43
C ALA A 27 -30.17 -28.51 25.46
N SER A 28 -31.07 -27.66 25.91
CA SER A 28 -32.03 -27.02 25.01
C SER A 28 -31.31 -26.10 24.00
N LYS A 29 -31.80 -26.02 22.76
CA LYS A 29 -31.21 -25.20 21.68
C LYS A 29 -30.81 -23.78 22.14
N PRO A 30 -31.64 -23.04 22.94
CA PRO A 30 -31.24 -21.72 23.48
C PRO A 30 -30.02 -21.77 24.42
N HIS A 31 -29.82 -22.85 25.14
CA HIS A 31 -28.66 -22.98 26.04
C HIS A 31 -27.35 -23.14 25.23
N ILE A 32 -27.39 -23.94 24.19
CA ILE A 32 -26.24 -24.14 23.25
C ILE A 32 -25.88 -22.84 22.58
N GLN A 33 -26.88 -22.08 22.12
CA GLN A 33 -26.69 -20.77 21.49
C GLN A 33 -26.09 -19.73 22.43
N LEU A 34 -26.52 -19.70 23.70
CA LEU A 34 -25.97 -18.82 24.72
C LEU A 34 -24.51 -19.18 25.06
N GLU A 35 -24.22 -20.47 25.15
CA GLU A 35 -22.85 -20.95 25.37
C GLU A 35 -21.94 -20.56 24.19
N ALA A 36 -22.40 -20.73 22.95
CA ALA A 36 -21.70 -20.29 21.75
C ALA A 36 -21.41 -18.79 21.76
N LEU A 37 -22.36 -17.96 22.20
CA LEU A 37 -22.16 -16.53 22.36
C LEU A 37 -21.08 -16.20 23.40
N HIS A 38 -21.08 -16.93 24.55
CA HIS A 38 -20.00 -16.77 25.53
C HIS A 38 -18.63 -17.16 24.99
N VAL A 39 -18.56 -18.26 24.25
CA VAL A 39 -17.30 -18.70 23.58
C VAL A 39 -16.81 -17.63 22.60
N LEU A 40 -17.72 -17.10 21.77
CA LEU A 40 -17.42 -16.02 20.85
C LEU A 40 -16.91 -14.78 21.59
N ALA A 41 -17.64 -14.30 22.59
CA ALA A 41 -17.27 -13.11 23.36
C ALA A 41 -15.87 -13.26 24.00
N ARG A 42 -15.56 -14.44 24.55
CA ARG A 42 -14.22 -14.74 25.07
C ARG A 42 -13.14 -14.76 23.99
N ALA A 43 -13.42 -15.38 22.84
CA ALA A 43 -12.48 -15.43 21.72
C ALA A 43 -12.14 -14.01 21.22
N LEU A 44 -13.15 -13.14 21.11
CA LEU A 44 -12.99 -11.77 20.65
C LEU A 44 -12.36 -10.83 21.70
N ALA A 45 -12.56 -11.10 23.00
CA ALA A 45 -11.98 -10.32 24.10
C ALA A 45 -10.52 -10.69 24.41
N GLY A 46 -10.06 -11.85 23.97
CA GLY A 46 -8.69 -12.32 24.16
C GLY A 46 -7.68 -11.42 23.43
N GLY A 47 -6.58 -11.08 24.10
CA GLY A 47 -5.51 -10.22 23.53
C GLY A 47 -4.63 -10.89 22.47
N GLU A 48 -5.05 -12.01 21.88
CA GLU A 48 -4.34 -12.70 20.82
C GLU A 48 -4.54 -11.99 19.47
N PHE A 49 -3.49 -11.37 18.97
CA PHE A 49 -3.49 -10.55 17.74
C PHE A 49 -3.35 -11.32 16.41
N ARG A 50 -3.64 -12.60 16.40
CA ARG A 50 -3.84 -13.33 15.14
C ARG A 50 -5.31 -13.25 14.75
N ALA A 51 -5.71 -12.13 14.17
CA ALA A 51 -7.12 -11.82 13.85
C ALA A 51 -7.81 -13.00 13.13
N ARG A 52 -7.13 -13.65 12.21
CA ARG A 52 -7.65 -14.81 11.48
C ARG A 52 -7.98 -15.97 12.40
N ALA A 53 -7.06 -16.38 13.28
CA ALA A 53 -7.29 -17.49 14.19
C ALA A 53 -8.44 -17.22 15.19
N VAL A 54 -8.61 -15.96 15.60
CA VAL A 54 -9.73 -15.54 16.43
C VAL A 54 -11.04 -15.65 15.65
N LEU A 55 -11.08 -15.22 14.41
CA LEU A 55 -12.26 -15.28 13.55
C LEU A 55 -12.60 -16.72 13.12
N GLU A 56 -11.63 -17.61 12.95
CA GLU A 56 -11.87 -19.03 12.75
C GLU A 56 -12.54 -19.68 13.97
N ARG A 57 -12.12 -19.31 15.19
CA ARG A 57 -12.81 -19.72 16.42
C ARG A 57 -14.21 -19.13 16.52
N ALA A 58 -14.41 -17.90 16.05
CA ALA A 58 -15.72 -17.28 15.97
C ALA A 58 -16.64 -18.05 15.00
N CYS A 59 -16.14 -18.43 13.81
CA CYS A 59 -16.88 -19.28 12.88
C CYS A 59 -17.25 -20.63 13.52
N ALA A 60 -16.33 -21.27 14.24
CA ALA A 60 -16.61 -22.52 14.96
C ALA A 60 -17.67 -22.36 16.04
N ALA A 61 -17.68 -21.23 16.78
CA ALA A 61 -18.70 -20.95 17.79
C ALA A 61 -20.07 -20.76 17.15
N VAL A 62 -20.17 -20.05 16.02
CA VAL A 62 -21.41 -19.89 15.26
C VAL A 62 -21.90 -21.26 14.75
N ALA A 63 -21.01 -22.05 14.14
CA ALA A 63 -21.32 -23.39 13.65
C ALA A 63 -21.92 -24.27 14.76
N GLY A 64 -21.26 -24.32 15.91
CA GLY A 64 -21.75 -25.10 17.08
C GLY A 64 -23.07 -24.59 17.68
N GLY A 65 -23.30 -23.27 17.67
CA GLY A 65 -24.50 -22.65 18.21
C GLY A 65 -25.77 -22.87 17.38
N PHE A 66 -25.60 -22.99 16.06
CA PHE A 66 -26.73 -23.10 15.11
C PHE A 66 -26.76 -24.42 14.35
N ALA A 67 -25.80 -25.32 14.60
CA ALA A 67 -25.61 -26.60 13.91
C ALA A 67 -25.27 -26.47 12.42
N PHE A 68 -24.68 -25.34 12.00
CA PHE A 68 -24.19 -25.20 10.63
C PHE A 68 -22.95 -26.06 10.38
N GLU A 69 -22.87 -26.70 9.23
CA GLU A 69 -21.66 -27.44 8.83
C GLU A 69 -20.53 -26.54 8.36
N ARG A 70 -20.89 -25.43 7.67
CA ARG A 70 -19.90 -24.47 7.17
C ARG A 70 -20.29 -23.06 7.59
N VAL A 71 -19.29 -22.35 8.11
CA VAL A 71 -19.40 -20.93 8.45
C VAL A 71 -18.18 -20.20 7.90
N GLY A 72 -18.40 -19.13 7.15
CA GLY A 72 -17.35 -18.33 6.55
C GLY A 72 -17.48 -16.84 6.90
N ILE A 73 -16.35 -16.16 6.97
CA ILE A 73 -16.26 -14.70 7.02
C ILE A 73 -15.61 -14.23 5.75
N VAL A 74 -16.33 -13.40 5.00
CA VAL A 74 -15.89 -12.80 3.75
C VAL A 74 -15.76 -11.30 3.98
N ARG A 75 -14.58 -10.74 3.73
CA ARG A 75 -14.31 -9.32 3.85
C ARG A 75 -14.80 -8.57 2.61
N TYR A 76 -15.43 -7.42 2.80
CA TYR A 76 -15.83 -6.53 1.71
C TYR A 76 -14.86 -5.36 1.59
N ILE A 77 -14.42 -5.08 0.36
CA ILE A 77 -13.56 -3.94 0.03
C ILE A 77 -14.38 -2.97 -0.83
N PRO A 78 -14.87 -1.86 -0.26
CA PRO A 78 -15.76 -0.93 -0.96
C PRO A 78 -15.14 -0.31 -2.21
N GLU A 79 -13.85 0.07 -2.17
CA GLU A 79 -13.14 0.79 -3.24
C GLU A 79 -13.08 -0.01 -4.55
N THR A 80 -13.04 -1.33 -4.45
CA THR A 80 -12.99 -2.24 -5.60
C THR A 80 -14.26 -3.07 -5.75
N SER A 81 -15.22 -2.91 -4.85
CA SER A 81 -16.43 -3.74 -4.76
C SER A 81 -16.12 -5.23 -4.78
N THR A 82 -15.16 -5.65 -3.96
CA THR A 82 -14.59 -7.00 -3.97
C THR A 82 -14.82 -7.73 -2.64
N LEU A 83 -15.13 -9.01 -2.74
CA LEU A 83 -15.26 -9.94 -1.62
C LEU A 83 -13.98 -10.78 -1.49
N ILE A 84 -13.40 -10.83 -0.30
CA ILE A 84 -12.17 -11.59 -0.03
C ILE A 84 -12.45 -12.60 1.09
N PRO A 85 -12.33 -13.93 0.84
CA PRO A 85 -12.42 -14.93 1.88
C PRO A 85 -11.38 -14.68 2.97
N PHE A 86 -11.80 -14.62 4.24
CA PHE A 86 -10.92 -14.21 5.32
C PHE A 86 -10.74 -15.29 6.41
N ALA A 87 -11.82 -15.89 6.89
CA ALA A 87 -11.80 -16.97 7.86
C ALA A 87 -12.95 -17.95 7.59
N ALA A 88 -12.77 -19.21 7.95
CA ALA A 88 -13.82 -20.20 7.77
C ALA A 88 -13.71 -21.35 8.80
N HIS A 89 -14.84 -22.03 9.02
CA HIS A 89 -14.95 -23.29 9.73
C HIS A 89 -15.73 -24.29 8.87
N GLY A 90 -15.41 -25.58 8.96
CA GLY A 90 -16.12 -26.64 8.25
C GLY A 90 -15.72 -26.84 6.78
N LEU A 91 -14.80 -26.05 6.22
CA LEU A 91 -14.27 -26.26 4.87
C LEU A 91 -13.13 -27.29 4.88
N THR A 92 -13.14 -28.18 3.89
CA THR A 92 -12.03 -29.10 3.63
C THR A 92 -10.83 -28.38 3.01
N PRO A 93 -9.61 -28.93 3.10
CA PRO A 93 -8.44 -28.35 2.43
C PRO A 93 -8.61 -28.17 0.91
N ALA A 94 -9.37 -29.05 0.26
CA ALA A 94 -9.68 -28.96 -1.17
C ALA A 94 -10.60 -27.78 -1.47
N GLU A 95 -11.68 -27.61 -0.68
CA GLU A 95 -12.59 -26.46 -0.80
C GLU A 95 -11.86 -25.13 -0.53
N LEU A 96 -10.99 -25.10 0.48
CA LEU A 96 -10.18 -23.91 0.78
C LEU A 96 -9.23 -23.56 -0.37
N GLY A 97 -8.63 -24.56 -1.01
CA GLY A 97 -7.75 -24.37 -2.18
C GLY A 97 -8.51 -23.93 -3.44
N ALA A 98 -9.80 -24.26 -3.53
CA ALA A 98 -10.67 -23.88 -4.65
C ALA A 98 -11.27 -22.47 -4.51
N LEU A 99 -11.21 -21.85 -3.29
CA LEU A 99 -11.71 -20.50 -3.09
C LEU A 99 -10.84 -19.51 -3.88
N PRO A 100 -11.45 -18.71 -4.77
CA PRO A 100 -10.70 -17.65 -5.44
C PRO A 100 -10.21 -16.62 -4.42
N PRO A 101 -9.04 -16.01 -4.64
CA PRO A 101 -8.45 -15.05 -3.70
C PRO A 101 -9.28 -13.77 -3.55
N ALA A 102 -10.11 -13.45 -4.55
CA ALA A 102 -11.00 -12.31 -4.56
C ALA A 102 -12.15 -12.55 -5.55
N LEU A 103 -13.34 -12.07 -5.21
CA LEU A 103 -14.57 -12.23 -5.99
C LEU A 103 -15.23 -10.85 -6.17
N PRO A 104 -15.65 -10.46 -7.38
CA PRO A 104 -16.43 -9.24 -7.58
C PRO A 104 -17.79 -9.37 -6.88
N ALA A 105 -18.12 -8.44 -5.97
CA ALA A 105 -19.40 -8.47 -5.25
C ALA A 105 -20.62 -8.35 -6.20
N ALA A 106 -20.44 -7.74 -7.37
CA ALA A 106 -21.47 -7.57 -8.39
C ALA A 106 -22.03 -8.89 -8.95
N GLN A 107 -21.29 -9.98 -8.83
CA GLN A 107 -21.70 -11.31 -9.31
C GLN A 107 -22.67 -12.03 -8.36
N PHE A 108 -22.91 -11.46 -7.15
CA PHE A 108 -23.66 -12.12 -6.09
C PHE A 108 -24.83 -11.24 -5.66
N SER A 109 -26.03 -11.48 -6.17
CA SER A 109 -27.22 -10.68 -5.83
C SER A 109 -27.56 -10.74 -4.35
N ALA A 110 -27.33 -11.88 -3.69
CA ALA A 110 -27.57 -12.05 -2.27
C ALA A 110 -26.66 -11.15 -1.40
N PHE A 111 -25.38 -11.02 -1.74
CA PHE A 111 -24.48 -10.10 -1.02
C PHE A 111 -24.84 -8.63 -1.30
N GLN A 112 -25.25 -8.29 -2.50
CA GLN A 112 -25.72 -6.94 -2.84
C GLN A 112 -26.98 -6.58 -2.07
N ASN A 113 -27.95 -7.51 -1.93
CA ASN A 113 -29.15 -7.30 -1.14
C ASN A 113 -28.83 -7.11 0.35
N ALA A 114 -27.95 -7.94 0.91
CA ALA A 114 -27.47 -7.78 2.29
C ALA A 114 -26.75 -6.44 2.49
N LEU A 115 -25.94 -6.01 1.51
CA LEU A 115 -25.25 -4.72 1.55
C LEU A 115 -26.21 -3.53 1.49
N ALA A 116 -27.20 -3.59 0.61
CA ALA A 116 -28.19 -2.52 0.40
C ALA A 116 -29.16 -2.36 1.59
N THR A 117 -29.56 -3.49 2.20
CA THR A 117 -30.55 -3.51 3.28
C THR A 117 -29.92 -3.40 4.66
N GLY A 118 -28.66 -3.78 4.81
CA GLY A 118 -27.99 -3.92 6.11
C GLY A 118 -28.58 -5.05 6.98
N ARG A 119 -29.32 -5.99 6.37
CA ARG A 119 -30.03 -7.07 7.06
C ARG A 119 -29.54 -8.44 6.59
N ALA A 120 -29.74 -9.44 7.44
CA ALA A 120 -29.50 -10.83 7.06
C ALA A 120 -30.39 -11.22 5.86
N VAL A 121 -29.82 -11.95 4.94
CA VAL A 121 -30.50 -12.49 3.74
C VAL A 121 -30.42 -14.01 3.80
N PHE A 122 -31.58 -14.65 3.79
CA PHE A 122 -31.70 -16.10 3.68
C PHE A 122 -32.05 -16.47 2.24
N VAL A 123 -31.33 -17.43 1.67
CA VAL A 123 -31.53 -17.93 0.32
C VAL A 123 -31.88 -19.41 0.40
N GLU A 124 -33.09 -19.76 -0.01
CA GLU A 124 -33.59 -21.13 0.02
C GLU A 124 -33.03 -21.98 -1.14
N ASP A 125 -32.98 -21.39 -2.33
CA ASP A 125 -32.49 -22.03 -3.55
C ASP A 125 -31.50 -21.13 -4.29
N PRO A 126 -30.19 -21.35 -4.13
CA PRO A 126 -29.16 -20.55 -4.79
C PRO A 126 -29.19 -20.62 -6.32
N GLY A 127 -29.64 -21.73 -6.90
CA GLY A 127 -29.71 -21.93 -8.34
C GLY A 127 -30.94 -21.28 -9.01
N GLY A 128 -32.03 -21.13 -8.24
CA GLY A 128 -33.30 -20.57 -8.74
C GLY A 128 -33.36 -19.04 -8.76
N GLU A 129 -32.60 -18.39 -7.90
CA GLU A 129 -32.64 -16.93 -7.68
C GLU A 129 -31.41 -16.19 -8.25
N GLU A 130 -30.50 -16.86 -8.94
CA GLU A 130 -29.21 -16.30 -9.38
C GLU A 130 -28.41 -15.66 -8.21
N ALA A 131 -28.65 -16.14 -6.99
CA ALA A 131 -28.08 -15.56 -5.78
C ALA A 131 -26.56 -15.77 -5.70
N VAL A 132 -26.09 -16.88 -6.25
CA VAL A 132 -24.67 -17.28 -6.33
C VAL A 132 -24.42 -17.87 -7.73
N PRO A 133 -23.28 -17.54 -8.37
CA PRO A 133 -22.91 -18.14 -9.65
C PRO A 133 -22.90 -19.68 -9.58
N GLU A 134 -23.48 -20.34 -10.60
CA GLU A 134 -23.65 -21.80 -10.65
C GLU A 134 -22.33 -22.57 -10.46
N GLU A 135 -21.23 -22.01 -11.00
CA GLU A 135 -19.87 -22.56 -10.85
C GLU A 135 -19.44 -22.66 -9.38
N ILE A 136 -19.85 -21.68 -8.55
CA ILE A 136 -19.55 -21.65 -7.13
C ILE A 136 -20.55 -22.49 -6.36
N ALA A 137 -21.83 -22.32 -6.61
CA ALA A 137 -22.89 -23.10 -5.95
C ALA A 137 -22.70 -24.61 -6.17
N GLY A 138 -22.46 -25.04 -7.40
CA GLY A 138 -22.22 -26.44 -7.74
C GLY A 138 -20.87 -26.97 -7.25
N GLY A 139 -19.81 -26.16 -7.34
CA GLY A 139 -18.46 -26.56 -6.91
C GLY A 139 -18.35 -26.78 -5.40
N PHE A 140 -19.13 -26.06 -4.60
CA PHE A 140 -19.19 -26.19 -3.15
C PHE A 140 -20.41 -26.98 -2.65
N GLY A 141 -21.32 -27.41 -3.55
CA GLY A 141 -22.55 -28.06 -3.17
C GLY A 141 -23.35 -27.20 -2.16
N ILE A 142 -23.61 -25.94 -2.51
CA ILE A 142 -24.35 -25.03 -1.66
C ILE A 142 -25.85 -25.27 -1.88
N GLY A 143 -26.57 -25.64 -0.82
CA GLY A 143 -28.03 -25.63 -0.73
C GLY A 143 -28.52 -24.30 -0.19
N SER A 144 -29.49 -24.31 0.75
CA SER A 144 -29.84 -23.06 1.41
C SER A 144 -28.66 -22.48 2.19
N PHE A 145 -28.62 -21.15 2.25
CA PHE A 145 -27.59 -20.45 3.03
C PHE A 145 -28.11 -19.12 3.58
N VAL A 146 -27.45 -18.61 4.61
CA VAL A 146 -27.73 -17.29 5.17
C VAL A 146 -26.48 -16.41 5.10
N ILE A 147 -26.70 -15.14 4.77
CA ILE A 147 -25.69 -14.09 4.76
C ILE A 147 -26.07 -13.05 5.79
N VAL A 148 -25.17 -12.76 6.71
CA VAL A 148 -25.32 -11.69 7.70
C VAL A 148 -24.29 -10.61 7.43
N PRO A 149 -24.67 -9.36 7.12
CA PRO A 149 -23.72 -8.28 6.93
C PRO A 149 -23.03 -7.92 8.25
N LEU A 150 -21.71 -7.79 8.20
CA LEU A 150 -20.87 -7.37 9.32
C LEU A 150 -20.74 -5.85 9.27
N VAL A 151 -21.65 -5.18 9.98
CA VAL A 151 -21.74 -3.71 9.99
C VAL A 151 -21.18 -3.16 11.30
N SER A 152 -20.24 -2.21 11.21
CA SER A 152 -19.76 -1.42 12.33
C SER A 152 -19.71 0.06 11.92
N ASP A 153 -20.17 0.95 12.79
CA ASP A 153 -20.29 2.41 12.55
C ASP A 153 -20.93 2.76 11.19
N GLY A 154 -21.96 2.02 10.79
CA GLY A 154 -22.70 2.23 9.54
C GLY A 154 -21.96 1.78 8.27
N ARG A 155 -20.79 1.18 8.38
CA ARG A 155 -20.02 0.62 7.27
C ARG A 155 -20.08 -0.90 7.26
N CYS A 156 -20.31 -1.48 6.10
CA CYS A 156 -20.22 -2.91 5.94
C CYS A 156 -18.73 -3.31 5.74
N LEU A 157 -18.20 -4.09 6.67
CA LEU A 157 -16.82 -4.58 6.66
C LEU A 157 -16.69 -5.94 5.96
N GLY A 158 -17.82 -6.66 5.82
CA GLY A 158 -17.86 -7.99 5.26
C GLY A 158 -19.16 -8.69 5.54
N PHE A 159 -19.13 -10.00 5.43
CA PHE A 159 -20.31 -10.85 5.59
C PHE A 159 -19.93 -12.13 6.34
N LEU A 160 -20.83 -12.58 7.19
CA LEU A 160 -20.84 -13.92 7.76
C LEU A 160 -21.75 -14.78 6.88
N THR A 161 -21.25 -15.92 6.40
CA THR A 161 -21.99 -16.87 5.56
C THR A 161 -22.11 -18.18 6.29
N CYS A 162 -23.29 -18.80 6.29
CA CYS A 162 -23.53 -20.08 6.97
C CYS A 162 -24.38 -20.98 6.08
N ASP A 163 -24.03 -22.27 6.01
CA ASP A 163 -24.77 -23.29 5.27
C ASP A 163 -24.61 -24.69 5.90
N GLU A 164 -25.45 -25.63 5.48
CA GLU A 164 -25.46 -27.04 5.89
C GLU A 164 -25.02 -27.97 4.74
N ARG A 165 -24.00 -27.59 4.02
CA ARG A 165 -23.34 -28.41 2.98
C ARG A 165 -24.31 -29.07 1.99
N GLY A 166 -25.24 -28.26 1.46
CA GLY A 166 -26.22 -28.69 0.45
C GLY A 166 -27.56 -29.14 1.01
N GLU A 167 -27.69 -29.29 2.31
CA GLU A 167 -28.99 -29.56 2.93
C GLU A 167 -29.79 -28.25 3.08
N SER A 168 -31.12 -28.36 3.05
CA SER A 168 -32.01 -27.23 3.27
C SER A 168 -32.31 -27.08 4.75
N PHE A 169 -32.23 -25.85 5.25
CA PHE A 169 -32.59 -25.51 6.64
C PHE A 169 -33.51 -24.31 6.68
N SER A 170 -34.05 -24.03 7.85
CA SER A 170 -34.85 -22.84 8.10
C SER A 170 -34.43 -22.19 9.42
N LEU A 171 -34.52 -20.89 9.50
CA LEU A 171 -34.26 -20.10 10.70
C LEU A 171 -35.52 -19.37 11.10
N ASP A 172 -35.86 -19.40 12.38
CA ASP A 172 -36.93 -18.54 12.90
C ASP A 172 -36.42 -17.11 13.14
N ALA A 173 -37.33 -16.18 13.40
CA ALA A 173 -36.99 -14.78 13.60
C ALA A 173 -36.02 -14.55 14.77
N ALA A 174 -36.12 -15.32 15.84
CA ALA A 174 -35.26 -15.21 17.02
C ALA A 174 -33.84 -15.72 16.70
N GLU A 175 -33.73 -16.74 15.89
CA GLU A 175 -32.41 -17.26 15.39
C GLU A 175 -31.72 -16.27 14.46
N VAL A 176 -32.48 -15.61 13.59
CA VAL A 176 -31.93 -14.56 12.71
C VAL A 176 -31.44 -13.36 13.53
N ASP A 177 -32.21 -12.93 14.54
CA ASP A 177 -31.84 -11.85 15.44
C ASP A 177 -30.58 -12.20 16.26
N LEU A 178 -30.49 -13.43 16.74
CA LEU A 178 -29.33 -13.91 17.46
C LEU A 178 -28.11 -14.00 16.54
N LEU A 179 -28.25 -14.54 15.33
CA LEU A 179 -27.18 -14.62 14.36
C LEU A 179 -26.69 -13.22 13.94
N THR A 180 -27.59 -12.25 13.84
CA THR A 180 -27.25 -10.84 13.62
C THR A 180 -26.44 -10.28 14.78
N THR A 181 -26.75 -10.69 16.03
CA THR A 181 -25.97 -10.31 17.21
C THR A 181 -24.54 -10.86 17.14
N PHE A 182 -24.37 -12.12 16.75
CA PHE A 182 -23.05 -12.69 16.48
C PHE A 182 -22.30 -11.89 15.39
N GLY A 183 -23.00 -11.53 14.31
CA GLY A 183 -22.45 -10.70 13.24
C GLY A 183 -21.95 -9.35 13.75
N THR A 184 -22.72 -8.68 14.62
CA THR A 184 -22.33 -7.39 15.22
C THR A 184 -21.06 -7.51 16.06
N LEU A 185 -20.93 -8.55 16.87
CA LEU A 185 -19.73 -8.79 17.67
C LEU A 185 -18.49 -9.08 16.79
N ILE A 186 -18.69 -9.89 15.76
CA ILE A 186 -17.63 -10.19 14.79
C ILE A 186 -17.23 -8.92 14.04
N ALA A 187 -18.19 -8.07 13.64
CA ALA A 187 -17.91 -6.81 12.96
C ALA A 187 -17.06 -5.87 13.82
N ALA A 188 -17.43 -5.69 15.09
CA ALA A 188 -16.66 -4.84 16.01
C ALA A 188 -15.22 -5.36 16.23
N PHE A 189 -15.03 -6.66 16.28
CA PHE A 189 -13.68 -7.24 16.33
C PHE A 189 -12.91 -7.04 15.02
N LEU A 190 -13.56 -7.29 13.89
CA LEU A 190 -12.95 -7.13 12.56
C LEU A 190 -12.47 -5.70 12.33
N GLU A 191 -13.26 -4.70 12.70
CA GLU A 191 -12.90 -3.29 12.65
C GLU A 191 -11.63 -3.01 13.46
N ARG A 192 -11.60 -3.41 14.73
CA ARG A 192 -10.41 -3.28 15.58
C ARG A 192 -9.19 -3.99 15.00
N ALA A 193 -9.38 -5.16 14.41
CA ALA A 193 -8.30 -5.93 13.81
C ALA A 193 -7.71 -5.23 12.57
N ILE A 194 -8.56 -4.59 11.76
CA ILE A 194 -8.15 -3.79 10.60
C ILE A 194 -7.36 -2.57 11.07
N GLU A 195 -7.92 -1.77 11.97
CA GLU A 195 -7.26 -0.57 12.52
C GLU A 195 -5.91 -0.89 13.16
N HIS A 196 -5.86 -1.96 13.96
CA HIS A 196 -4.63 -2.39 14.60
C HIS A 196 -3.58 -2.88 13.59
N GLY A 197 -4.03 -3.54 12.52
CA GLY A 197 -3.17 -3.96 11.42
C GLY A 197 -2.55 -2.76 10.69
N GLU A 198 -3.33 -1.72 10.43
CA GLU A 198 -2.87 -0.48 9.81
C GLU A 198 -1.88 0.27 10.70
N LEU A 199 -2.19 0.40 12.01
CA LEU A 199 -1.29 1.03 12.98
C LEU A 199 0.04 0.29 13.09
N ARG A 200 0.02 -1.04 13.10
CA ARG A 200 1.26 -1.85 13.11
C ARG A 200 2.08 -1.61 11.85
N ARG A 201 1.44 -1.65 10.68
CA ARG A 201 2.10 -1.40 9.40
C ARG A 201 2.76 -0.02 9.37
N LEU A 202 2.04 1.01 9.81
CA LEU A 202 2.57 2.37 9.91
C LEU A 202 3.77 2.45 10.86
N ASN A 203 3.69 1.77 12.03
CA ASN A 203 4.78 1.75 13.00
C ASN A 203 6.01 0.96 12.48
N GLU A 204 5.81 -0.13 11.77
CA GLU A 204 6.88 -0.89 11.10
C GLU A 204 7.57 -0.04 10.04
N LEU A 205 6.81 0.63 9.17
CA LEU A 205 7.35 1.56 8.17
C LEU A 205 8.13 2.69 8.83
N LYS A 206 7.61 3.29 9.91
CA LYS A 206 8.31 4.32 10.70
C LYS A 206 9.62 3.80 11.31
N SER A 207 9.61 2.58 11.82
CA SER A 207 10.80 1.95 12.42
C SER A 207 11.87 1.64 11.37
N GLN A 208 11.47 1.10 10.22
CA GLN A 208 12.36 0.86 9.08
C GLN A 208 12.96 2.16 8.57
N PHE A 209 12.14 3.22 8.47
CA PHE A 209 12.60 4.56 8.12
C PHE A 209 13.67 5.07 9.08
N ALA A 210 13.43 5.03 10.39
CA ALA A 210 14.39 5.51 11.40
C ALA A 210 15.70 4.73 11.36
N ALA A 211 15.65 3.41 11.17
CA ALA A 211 16.84 2.56 11.06
C ALA A 211 17.64 2.89 9.80
N LEU A 212 16.99 3.02 8.65
CA LEU A 212 17.64 3.34 7.38
C LEU A 212 18.23 4.76 7.39
N ALA A 213 17.48 5.75 7.86
CA ALA A 213 17.96 7.12 8.01
C ALA A 213 19.22 7.18 8.90
N SER A 214 19.21 6.47 10.03
CA SER A 214 20.36 6.38 10.93
C SER A 214 21.58 5.76 10.25
N HIS A 215 21.39 4.72 9.44
CA HIS A 215 22.47 4.08 8.70
C HIS A 215 23.04 5.00 7.62
N GLU A 216 22.19 5.62 6.82
CA GLU A 216 22.58 6.52 5.72
C GLU A 216 23.25 7.81 6.23
N LEU A 217 22.87 8.31 7.41
CA LEU A 217 23.54 9.45 8.06
C LEU A 217 24.91 9.06 8.65
N ARG A 218 25.03 7.86 9.25
CA ARG A 218 26.27 7.41 9.92
C ARG A 218 27.43 7.30 8.95
N THR A 219 27.20 6.81 7.74
CA THR A 219 28.24 6.57 6.72
C THR A 219 28.98 7.86 6.32
N PRO A 220 28.31 8.93 5.85
CA PRO A 220 28.98 10.17 5.49
C PRO A 220 29.61 10.86 6.72
N VAL A 221 28.97 10.80 7.89
CA VAL A 221 29.53 11.36 9.12
C VAL A 221 30.84 10.66 9.50
N ALA A 222 30.90 9.33 9.44
CA ALA A 222 32.13 8.58 9.72
C ALA A 222 33.24 8.89 8.72
N ALA A 223 32.89 9.03 7.41
CA ALA A 223 33.86 9.40 6.39
C ALA A 223 34.38 10.82 6.58
N ILE A 224 33.52 11.79 6.92
CA ILE A 224 33.92 13.17 7.27
C ILE A 224 34.86 13.15 8.48
N TYR A 225 34.46 12.46 9.56
CA TYR A 225 35.25 12.39 10.78
C TYR A 225 36.62 11.78 10.53
N GLY A 226 36.70 10.64 9.83
CA GLY A 226 37.99 9.99 9.50
C GLY A 226 38.89 10.85 8.62
N ALA A 227 38.31 11.57 7.63
CA ALA A 227 39.11 12.46 6.79
C ALA A 227 39.62 13.69 7.53
N VAL A 228 38.81 14.29 8.42
CA VAL A 228 39.24 15.40 9.29
C VAL A 228 40.35 14.94 10.20
N GLN A 229 40.21 13.81 10.90
CA GLN A 229 41.22 13.25 11.77
C GLN A 229 42.52 12.96 11.00
N THR A 230 42.45 12.40 9.79
CA THR A 230 43.64 12.14 8.98
C THR A 230 44.35 13.43 8.58
N LEU A 231 43.59 14.48 8.24
CA LEU A 231 44.16 15.78 7.88
C LEU A 231 44.78 16.49 9.10
N ASP A 232 44.24 16.32 10.30
CA ASP A 232 44.70 16.93 11.52
C ASP A 232 45.96 16.21 12.05
N GLU A 233 45.93 14.88 12.17
CA GLU A 233 46.99 14.10 12.76
C GLU A 233 48.17 13.83 11.83
N ARG A 234 47.96 13.76 10.50
CA ARG A 234 48.95 13.30 9.51
C ARG A 234 49.21 14.29 8.36
N ALA A 235 48.81 15.56 8.51
CA ALA A 235 48.97 16.55 7.45
C ALA A 235 50.39 16.65 6.89
N ALA A 236 51.41 16.52 7.75
CA ALA A 236 52.81 16.59 7.40
C ALA A 236 53.33 15.35 6.61
N GLU A 237 52.64 14.21 6.75
CA GLU A 237 52.95 12.95 6.06
C GLU A 237 52.31 12.83 4.70
N LEU A 238 51.25 13.62 4.46
CA LEU A 238 50.43 13.56 3.22
C LEU A 238 51.02 14.44 2.12
N SER A 239 51.07 13.92 0.93
CA SER A 239 51.38 14.73 -0.24
C SER A 239 50.29 15.78 -0.53
N PRO A 240 50.61 16.89 -1.22
CA PRO A 240 49.59 17.88 -1.64
C PRO A 240 48.39 17.28 -2.37
N GLY A 241 48.64 16.25 -3.19
CA GLY A 241 47.59 15.52 -3.95
C GLY A 241 46.65 14.75 -3.02
N GLN A 242 47.20 14.05 -2.03
CA GLN A 242 46.38 13.32 -1.01
C GLN A 242 45.56 14.27 -0.15
N GLN A 243 46.13 15.40 0.26
CA GLN A 243 45.38 16.43 1.00
C GLN A 243 44.22 17.00 0.17
N ALA A 244 44.46 17.28 -1.13
CA ALA A 244 43.44 17.77 -2.03
C ALA A 244 42.32 16.73 -2.28
N GLU A 245 42.66 15.45 -2.32
CA GLU A 245 41.69 14.35 -2.44
C GLU A 245 40.84 14.21 -1.19
N LEU A 246 41.43 14.23 -0.01
CA LEU A 246 40.68 14.21 1.26
C LEU A 246 39.73 15.42 1.39
N ARG A 247 40.18 16.62 1.00
CA ARG A 247 39.31 17.81 0.99
C ARG A 247 38.14 17.67 0.02
N ARG A 248 38.36 17.11 -1.17
CA ARG A 248 37.27 16.83 -2.14
C ARG A 248 36.28 15.81 -1.58
N MET A 249 36.78 14.73 -0.96
CA MET A 249 35.94 13.73 -0.30
C MET A 249 35.10 14.35 0.83
N LEU A 250 35.69 15.21 1.68
CA LEU A 250 34.97 15.95 2.72
C LEU A 250 33.82 16.77 2.14
N THR A 251 34.09 17.56 1.08
CA THR A 251 33.06 18.38 0.45
C THR A 251 31.95 17.52 -0.13
N GLN A 252 32.29 16.40 -0.74
CA GLN A 252 31.31 15.47 -1.33
C GLN A 252 30.45 14.81 -0.24
N GLN A 253 31.05 14.34 0.85
CA GLN A 253 30.30 13.71 1.94
C GLN A 253 29.44 14.72 2.72
N ALA A 254 29.91 15.94 2.89
CA ALA A 254 29.13 17.03 3.49
C ALA A 254 27.89 17.39 2.62
N LYS A 255 28.07 17.49 1.28
CA LYS A 255 26.95 17.70 0.35
C LYS A 255 25.94 16.56 0.41
N ARG A 256 26.41 15.31 0.42
CA ARG A 256 25.55 14.13 0.55
C ARG A 256 24.75 14.15 1.87
N LEU A 257 25.40 14.49 2.98
CA LEU A 257 24.75 14.61 4.28
C LEU A 257 23.65 15.68 4.26
N PHE A 258 23.94 16.83 3.66
CA PHE A 258 22.96 17.92 3.51
C PHE A 258 21.75 17.46 2.68
N GLU A 259 21.97 16.83 1.53
CA GLU A 259 20.89 16.29 0.69
C GLU A 259 20.02 15.26 1.45
N LEU A 260 20.63 14.40 2.28
CA LEU A 260 19.90 13.46 3.12
C LEU A 260 19.02 14.16 4.16
N VAL A 261 19.55 15.17 4.85
CA VAL A 261 18.80 15.95 5.85
C VAL A 261 17.63 16.66 5.19
N GLU A 262 17.83 17.31 4.05
CA GLU A 262 16.77 17.95 3.29
C GLU A 262 15.67 16.97 2.87
N ASN A 263 16.05 15.78 2.38
CA ASN A 263 15.10 14.73 2.03
C ASN A 263 14.28 14.26 3.24
N LEU A 264 14.88 14.17 4.44
CA LEU A 264 14.21 13.81 5.68
C LEU A 264 13.21 14.89 6.14
N LEU A 265 13.61 16.18 6.01
CA LEU A 265 12.75 17.31 6.32
C LEU A 265 11.54 17.38 5.36
N ASP A 266 11.77 17.17 4.06
CA ASP A 266 10.70 17.11 3.07
C ASP A 266 9.70 16.00 3.41
N LEU A 267 10.21 14.82 3.73
CA LEU A 267 9.36 13.68 4.10
C LEU A 267 8.53 13.99 5.35
N SER A 268 9.14 14.62 6.36
CA SER A 268 8.43 15.03 7.58
C SER A 268 7.32 16.05 7.30
N ARG A 269 7.56 17.01 6.40
CA ARG A 269 6.54 17.99 5.98
C ARG A 269 5.40 17.35 5.22
N LEU A 270 5.72 16.39 4.33
CA LEU A 270 4.75 15.62 3.55
C LEU A 270 3.88 14.71 4.43
N GLU A 271 4.46 14.11 5.49
CA GLU A 271 3.70 13.26 6.44
C GLU A 271 2.78 14.07 7.35
N ALA A 272 3.13 15.30 7.66
CA ALA A 272 2.31 16.18 8.50
C ALA A 272 1.15 16.84 7.73
N ASP A 273 0.95 16.51 6.44
CA ASP A 273 -0.01 17.20 5.54
C ASP A 273 0.13 18.74 5.57
N SER A 274 1.34 19.19 5.94
CA SER A 274 1.65 20.60 6.21
C SER A 274 2.26 21.31 5.00
N LEU A 275 2.24 20.66 3.83
CA LEU A 275 2.76 21.26 2.61
C LEU A 275 1.78 22.31 2.10
N VAL A 276 2.08 23.56 2.37
CA VAL A 276 1.34 24.69 1.81
C VAL A 276 1.96 25.06 0.47
N ILE A 277 1.24 24.82 -0.61
CA ILE A 277 1.64 25.21 -1.96
C ILE A 277 1.35 26.70 -2.15
N SER A 278 2.36 27.48 -2.50
CA SER A 278 2.29 28.91 -2.75
C SER A 278 2.68 29.22 -4.21
N PRO A 279 1.74 29.09 -5.15
CA PRO A 279 2.04 29.24 -6.58
C PRO A 279 2.42 30.68 -6.93
N THR A 280 3.46 30.84 -7.74
CA THR A 280 3.90 32.10 -8.34
C THR A 280 4.17 31.89 -9.82
N GLU A 281 4.04 32.95 -10.61
CA GLU A 281 4.37 32.87 -12.03
C GLU A 281 5.89 32.83 -12.25
N ILE A 282 6.34 31.88 -13.07
CA ILE A 282 7.75 31.72 -13.46
C ILE A 282 7.90 31.62 -14.97
N ASP A 283 9.07 32.03 -15.50
CA ASP A 283 9.54 31.61 -16.83
C ASP A 283 10.12 30.19 -16.67
N VAL A 284 9.47 29.22 -17.33
CA VAL A 284 9.84 27.79 -17.21
C VAL A 284 11.21 27.51 -17.77
N ARG A 285 11.61 28.19 -18.88
CA ARG A 285 12.91 28.01 -19.49
C ARG A 285 14.03 28.51 -18.57
N GLU A 286 13.92 29.75 -18.11
CA GLU A 286 14.92 30.38 -17.23
C GLU A 286 15.10 29.52 -15.97
N ARG A 287 14.01 29.09 -15.37
CA ARG A 287 14.07 28.28 -14.15
C ARG A 287 14.69 26.90 -14.37
N LEU A 288 14.39 26.24 -15.50
CA LEU A 288 15.03 24.97 -15.85
C LEU A 288 16.53 25.11 -16.10
N GLU A 289 16.97 26.19 -16.76
CA GLU A 289 18.38 26.49 -16.99
C GLU A 289 19.12 26.68 -15.66
N GLU A 290 18.55 27.44 -14.71
CA GLU A 290 19.09 27.59 -13.35
C GLU A 290 19.23 26.26 -12.60
N ILE A 291 18.17 25.45 -12.61
CA ILE A 291 18.19 24.14 -11.92
C ILE A 291 19.25 23.22 -12.54
N VAL A 292 19.36 23.20 -13.86
CA VAL A 292 20.37 22.41 -14.56
C VAL A 292 21.77 22.88 -14.21
N GLU A 293 22.04 24.19 -14.21
CA GLU A 293 23.34 24.76 -13.87
C GLU A 293 23.79 24.36 -12.47
N VAL A 294 22.90 24.48 -11.48
CA VAL A 294 23.17 24.12 -10.08
C VAL A 294 23.35 22.61 -9.90
N THR A 295 22.58 21.78 -10.63
CA THR A 295 22.58 20.32 -10.44
C THR A 295 23.75 19.64 -11.14
N VAL A 296 24.16 20.14 -12.31
CA VAL A 296 25.08 19.44 -13.21
C VAL A 296 26.56 19.74 -12.96
N ASN A 297 26.89 20.85 -12.31
CA ASN A 297 28.28 21.23 -11.93
C ASN A 297 29.30 21.08 -13.07
N GLY A 298 28.97 21.54 -14.30
CA GLY A 298 29.83 21.56 -15.49
C GLY A 298 29.71 20.36 -16.44
N SER A 299 29.88 20.62 -17.72
CA SER A 299 30.06 19.75 -18.91
C SER A 299 29.42 18.34 -18.93
N ARG A 300 28.10 18.24 -18.73
CA ARG A 300 27.31 17.10 -19.21
C ARG A 300 26.39 17.59 -20.32
N GLU A 301 26.24 16.78 -21.38
CA GLU A 301 25.39 17.11 -22.55
C GLU A 301 23.91 17.03 -22.15
N ILE A 302 23.39 18.10 -21.54
CA ILE A 302 21.94 18.25 -21.30
C ILE A 302 21.39 19.19 -22.38
N ARG A 303 20.38 18.72 -23.08
CA ARG A 303 19.64 19.51 -24.08
C ARG A 303 18.33 19.95 -23.51
N ILE A 304 18.12 21.27 -23.41
CA ILE A 304 16.89 21.88 -22.91
C ILE A 304 16.07 22.36 -24.11
N GLU A 305 14.92 21.72 -24.34
CA GLU A 305 14.01 22.04 -25.43
C GLU A 305 12.70 22.55 -24.84
N VAL A 306 12.63 23.86 -24.62
CA VAL A 306 11.50 24.57 -24.03
C VAL A 306 11.10 25.71 -24.95
N PRO A 307 9.83 25.92 -25.28
CA PRO A 307 9.37 27.08 -26.03
C PRO A 307 9.76 28.39 -25.34
N ALA A 308 10.14 29.40 -26.13
CA ALA A 308 10.43 30.72 -25.59
C ALA A 308 9.15 31.37 -25.03
N GLY A 309 9.24 32.01 -23.86
CA GLY A 309 8.10 32.67 -23.22
C GLY A 309 7.06 31.70 -22.64
N LEU A 310 7.46 30.49 -22.34
CA LEU A 310 6.60 29.54 -21.62
C LEU A 310 6.55 29.92 -20.14
N HIS A 311 5.42 30.47 -19.69
CA HIS A 311 5.17 30.80 -18.30
C HIS A 311 4.24 29.78 -17.65
N ALA A 312 4.41 29.58 -16.34
CA ALA A 312 3.57 28.71 -15.53
C ALA A 312 3.41 29.24 -14.10
N VAL A 313 2.26 28.99 -13.50
CA VAL A 313 1.98 29.35 -12.10
C VAL A 313 2.18 28.11 -11.24
N VAL A 314 3.30 28.04 -10.54
CA VAL A 314 3.71 26.89 -9.72
C VAL A 314 4.36 27.36 -8.42
N ASP A 315 4.41 26.52 -7.42
CA ASP A 315 5.27 26.74 -6.25
C ASP A 315 6.72 26.48 -6.64
N VAL A 316 7.56 27.52 -6.57
CA VAL A 316 8.95 27.48 -7.01
C VAL A 316 9.77 26.44 -6.25
N GLN A 317 9.60 26.34 -4.93
CA GLN A 317 10.38 25.42 -4.11
C GLN A 317 10.04 23.96 -4.43
N ALA A 318 8.75 23.67 -4.57
CA ALA A 318 8.30 22.33 -4.92
C ALA A 318 8.69 21.96 -6.37
N PHE A 319 8.60 22.93 -7.31
CA PHE A 319 9.03 22.76 -8.69
C PHE A 319 10.52 22.43 -8.77
N ASP A 320 11.36 23.21 -8.11
CA ASP A 320 12.80 22.97 -8.03
C ASP A 320 13.12 21.60 -7.43
N ARG A 321 12.40 21.22 -6.40
CA ARG A 321 12.61 19.97 -5.69
C ARG A 321 12.27 18.76 -6.55
N ILE A 322 11.16 18.82 -7.30
CA ILE A 322 10.78 17.77 -8.25
C ILE A 322 11.87 17.63 -9.31
N LEU A 323 12.24 18.72 -9.99
CA LEU A 323 13.14 18.68 -11.10
C LEU A 323 14.58 18.32 -10.70
N SER A 324 15.07 18.84 -9.56
CA SER A 324 16.37 18.46 -9.04
C SER A 324 16.45 16.97 -8.71
N ASN A 325 15.39 16.37 -8.15
CA ASN A 325 15.32 14.94 -7.90
C ASN A 325 15.33 14.12 -9.20
N LEU A 326 14.57 14.55 -10.21
CA LEU A 326 14.51 13.85 -11.50
C LEU A 326 15.83 13.96 -12.26
N LEU A 327 16.45 15.15 -12.30
CA LEU A 327 17.75 15.36 -12.91
C LEU A 327 18.85 14.58 -12.20
N ALA A 328 18.90 14.63 -10.87
CA ALA A 328 19.87 13.86 -10.10
C ALA A 328 19.71 12.35 -10.34
N ASN A 329 18.48 11.87 -10.51
CA ASN A 329 18.21 10.48 -10.86
C ASN A 329 18.75 10.13 -12.27
N ALA A 330 18.45 10.95 -13.27
CA ALA A 330 18.94 10.76 -14.63
C ALA A 330 20.49 10.78 -14.69
N LEU A 331 21.12 11.71 -13.98
CA LEU A 331 22.59 11.83 -13.93
C LEU A 331 23.29 10.68 -13.21
N ARG A 332 22.61 10.07 -12.22
CA ARG A 332 23.14 8.98 -11.40
C ARG A 332 22.96 7.61 -12.04
N HIS A 333 21.81 7.37 -12.63
CA HIS A 333 21.39 6.05 -13.12
C HIS A 333 21.30 5.97 -14.65
N GLY A 334 21.12 7.09 -15.31
CA GLY A 334 21.06 7.19 -16.77
C GLY A 334 22.42 7.36 -17.45
N ALA A 335 22.38 7.58 -18.74
CA ALA A 335 23.54 7.87 -19.58
C ALA A 335 23.22 9.03 -20.53
N PRO A 336 24.25 9.82 -20.95
CA PRO A 336 24.06 10.88 -21.92
C PRO A 336 23.70 10.34 -23.34
N PRO A 337 23.08 11.16 -24.20
CA PRO A 337 22.65 12.54 -23.96
C PRO A 337 21.38 12.60 -23.06
N TYR A 338 21.26 13.66 -22.27
CA TYR A 338 20.10 13.93 -21.44
C TYR A 338 19.24 14.99 -22.11
N PHE A 339 17.92 14.84 -22.00
CA PHE A 339 16.96 15.76 -22.59
C PHE A 339 15.99 16.26 -21.53
N VAL A 340 15.67 17.54 -21.59
CA VAL A 340 14.62 18.19 -20.80
C VAL A 340 13.67 18.88 -21.76
N PHE A 341 12.46 18.40 -21.87
CA PHE A 341 11.40 18.97 -22.68
C PHE A 341 10.37 19.63 -21.80
N ALA A 342 9.84 20.78 -22.18
CA ALA A 342 8.66 21.36 -21.56
C ALA A 342 7.67 21.85 -22.62
N ALA A 343 6.40 21.62 -22.36
CA ALA A 343 5.29 22.11 -23.19
C ALA A 343 4.07 22.41 -22.30
N SER A 344 3.27 23.38 -22.72
CA SER A 344 1.97 23.62 -22.09
C SER A 344 0.86 23.36 -23.10
N THR A 345 -0.13 22.57 -22.70
CA THR A 345 -1.28 22.22 -23.54
C THR A 345 -2.52 22.12 -22.66
N ASN A 346 -3.60 22.79 -23.06
CA ASN A 346 -4.91 22.72 -22.38
C ASN A 346 -4.87 23.06 -20.87
N GLY A 347 -4.01 24.02 -20.47
CA GLY A 347 -3.89 24.41 -19.06
C GLY A 347 -3.08 23.42 -18.21
N GLU A 348 -2.30 22.55 -18.84
CA GLU A 348 -1.38 21.63 -18.18
C GLU A 348 0.05 21.87 -18.65
N LEU A 349 0.98 22.03 -17.72
CA LEU A 349 2.41 22.08 -17.98
C LEU A 349 2.96 20.64 -17.93
N SER A 350 3.51 20.16 -19.03
CA SER A 350 4.20 18.86 -19.11
C SER A 350 5.69 19.07 -19.20
N ILE A 351 6.45 18.48 -18.27
CA ILE A 351 7.93 18.45 -18.31
C ILE A 351 8.37 17.01 -18.39
N THR A 352 9.26 16.74 -19.32
CA THR A 352 9.82 15.41 -19.55
C THR A 352 11.32 15.46 -19.38
N ILE A 353 11.87 14.58 -18.56
CA ILE A 353 13.31 14.35 -18.42
C ILE A 353 13.59 12.95 -18.95
N GLU A 354 14.54 12.87 -19.88
CA GLU A 354 14.88 11.63 -20.59
C GLU A 354 16.39 11.40 -20.61
N ASP A 355 16.80 10.18 -20.38
CA ASP A 355 18.18 9.71 -20.49
C ASP A 355 18.31 8.57 -21.50
N ARG A 356 19.55 8.14 -21.78
CA ARG A 356 19.90 7.03 -22.67
C ARG A 356 20.61 5.89 -21.93
N GLY A 357 20.27 5.71 -20.65
CA GLY A 357 20.77 4.60 -19.83
C GLY A 357 20.08 3.26 -20.14
N SER A 358 20.22 2.32 -19.21
CA SER A 358 19.60 0.99 -19.32
C SER A 358 18.08 1.00 -19.05
N GLY A 359 17.52 2.13 -18.64
CA GLY A 359 16.13 2.21 -18.17
C GLY A 359 15.94 1.56 -16.81
N VAL A 360 14.68 1.27 -16.45
CA VAL A 360 14.28 0.61 -15.20
C VAL A 360 13.86 -0.81 -15.53
N ALA A 361 14.35 -1.80 -14.78
CA ALA A 361 13.95 -3.20 -14.97
C ALA A 361 12.48 -3.39 -14.58
N ASP A 362 11.76 -4.22 -15.34
CA ASP A 362 10.29 -4.40 -15.23
C ASP A 362 9.82 -4.74 -13.81
N GLU A 363 10.62 -5.49 -13.07
CA GLU A 363 10.34 -5.87 -11.68
C GLU A 363 10.28 -4.65 -10.71
N PHE A 364 10.98 -3.55 -11.02
CA PHE A 364 11.03 -2.34 -10.21
C PHE A 364 10.05 -1.26 -10.66
N VAL A 365 9.47 -1.35 -11.85
CA VAL A 365 8.56 -0.31 -12.39
C VAL A 365 7.37 -0.08 -11.46
N GLY A 366 6.78 -1.15 -10.91
CA GLY A 366 5.63 -1.07 -10.01
C GLY A 366 5.92 -0.38 -8.67
N SER A 367 7.17 -0.45 -8.19
CA SER A 367 7.59 0.12 -6.90
C SER A 367 8.51 1.33 -7.04
N LEU A 368 8.71 1.84 -8.27
CA LEU A 368 9.68 2.89 -8.56
C LEU A 368 9.49 4.18 -7.74
N PHE A 369 8.25 4.52 -7.43
CA PHE A 369 7.88 5.69 -6.63
C PHE A 369 7.63 5.37 -5.15
N GLU A 370 7.82 4.12 -4.74
CA GLU A 370 7.75 3.76 -3.33
C GLU A 370 8.99 4.25 -2.59
N ARG A 371 8.79 4.59 -1.32
CA ARG A 371 9.88 5.06 -0.45
C ARG A 371 10.90 3.93 -0.28
N PHE A 372 12.19 4.28 -0.31
CA PHE A 372 13.32 3.36 -0.09
C PHE A 372 13.52 2.29 -1.17
N THR A 373 12.85 2.39 -2.30
CA THR A 373 13.09 1.50 -3.44
C THR A 373 14.46 1.80 -4.04
N ARG A 374 15.29 0.76 -4.14
CA ARG A 374 16.62 0.80 -4.77
C ARG A 374 16.64 -0.18 -5.95
N GLY A 375 17.32 0.20 -7.04
CA GLY A 375 17.58 -0.74 -8.13
C GLY A 375 18.48 -1.90 -7.71
N ALA A 376 18.54 -2.95 -8.53
CA ALA A 376 19.25 -4.20 -8.26
C ALA A 376 20.77 -4.09 -8.09
N THR A 377 21.38 -2.95 -8.42
CA THR A 377 22.84 -2.76 -8.31
C THR A 377 23.24 -2.36 -6.89
N PRO A 378 24.11 -3.13 -6.22
CA PRO A 378 24.59 -2.84 -4.86
C PRO A 378 25.31 -1.48 -4.74
N SER A 379 25.75 -0.91 -5.87
CA SER A 379 26.44 0.37 -5.97
C SER A 379 25.51 1.59 -6.12
N SER A 380 24.18 1.42 -6.06
CA SER A 380 23.25 2.55 -6.17
C SER A 380 23.34 3.42 -4.91
N GLU A 381 24.17 4.47 -4.98
CA GLU A 381 24.26 5.50 -3.95
C GLU A 381 22.94 6.28 -3.85
N GLY A 382 22.35 6.37 -2.66
CA GLY A 382 21.16 7.17 -2.39
C GLY A 382 20.15 6.46 -1.50
N ALA A 383 19.37 7.24 -0.76
CA ALA A 383 18.38 6.73 0.20
C ALA A 383 17.10 6.15 -0.43
N GLY A 384 16.94 6.19 -1.78
CA GLY A 384 15.72 5.76 -2.46
C GLY A 384 14.50 6.65 -2.14
N LEU A 385 14.73 7.92 -1.81
CA LEU A 385 13.67 8.87 -1.42
C LEU A 385 13.34 9.88 -2.52
N GLY A 386 14.24 10.17 -3.46
CA GLY A 386 14.09 11.27 -4.41
C GLY A 386 12.85 11.17 -5.28
N LEU A 387 12.56 10.01 -5.88
CA LEU A 387 11.39 9.83 -6.73
C LEU A 387 10.06 9.85 -5.95
N SER A 388 10.04 9.30 -4.74
CA SER A 388 8.84 9.35 -3.88
C SER A 388 8.55 10.78 -3.39
N ILE A 389 9.59 11.57 -3.09
CA ILE A 389 9.47 12.99 -2.76
C ILE A 389 8.95 13.76 -3.97
N ALA A 390 9.55 13.58 -5.14
CA ALA A 390 9.12 14.23 -6.37
C ALA A 390 7.65 13.94 -6.70
N GLN A 391 7.22 12.67 -6.55
CA GLN A 391 5.82 12.29 -6.75
C GLN A 391 4.87 12.94 -5.73
N SER A 392 5.30 13.04 -4.47
CA SER A 392 4.49 13.65 -3.41
C SER A 392 4.30 15.15 -3.64
N TYR A 393 5.34 15.87 -4.05
CA TYR A 393 5.26 17.27 -4.43
C TYR A 393 4.39 17.48 -5.69
N ALA A 394 4.51 16.60 -6.70
CA ALA A 394 3.66 16.64 -7.88
C ALA A 394 2.16 16.48 -7.51
N ARG A 395 1.85 15.53 -6.63
CA ARG A 395 0.48 15.33 -6.13
C ARG A 395 -0.03 16.51 -5.32
N ALA A 396 0.79 17.12 -4.49
CA ALA A 396 0.43 18.31 -3.73
C ALA A 396 0.06 19.50 -4.64
N HIS A 397 0.65 19.58 -5.85
CA HIS A 397 0.26 20.52 -6.90
C HIS A 397 -0.99 20.10 -7.69
N GLY A 398 -1.63 18.97 -7.35
CA GLY A 398 -2.73 18.40 -8.15
C GLY A 398 -2.26 17.77 -9.46
N GLY A 399 -0.95 17.55 -9.62
CA GLY A 399 -0.33 16.97 -10.82
C GLY A 399 0.02 15.50 -10.69
N THR A 400 0.72 14.99 -11.70
CA THR A 400 1.13 13.59 -11.78
C THR A 400 2.59 13.46 -12.21
N LEU A 401 3.28 12.45 -11.67
CA LEU A 401 4.61 12.05 -12.10
C LEU A 401 4.57 10.58 -12.55
N THR A 402 5.00 10.32 -13.78
CA THR A 402 4.97 8.99 -14.39
C THR A 402 6.32 8.61 -14.98
N TYR A 403 6.54 7.30 -15.12
CA TYR A 403 7.69 6.71 -15.80
C TYR A 403 7.23 5.99 -17.07
N GLN A 404 8.05 6.07 -18.10
CA GLN A 404 7.95 5.29 -19.34
C GLN A 404 9.36 4.90 -19.81
N PRO A 405 9.54 3.75 -20.45
CA PRO A 405 10.77 3.48 -21.17
C PRO A 405 11.01 4.53 -22.26
N ALA A 406 12.24 4.97 -22.43
CA ALA A 406 12.61 5.85 -23.56
C ALA A 406 12.96 5.01 -24.79
N GLU A 407 12.64 5.51 -25.98
CA GLU A 407 13.04 4.87 -27.24
C GLU A 407 14.33 5.49 -27.78
N PRO A 408 15.26 4.68 -28.30
CA PRO A 408 15.27 3.21 -28.39
C PRO A 408 15.67 2.52 -27.07
N TYR A 409 16.15 3.23 -26.07
CA TYR A 409 16.52 2.79 -24.71
C TYR A 409 16.66 3.99 -23.77
N GLY A 410 16.60 3.76 -22.46
CA GLY A 410 16.72 4.77 -21.42
C GLY A 410 15.48 4.88 -20.54
N ALA A 411 15.45 5.90 -19.69
CA ALA A 411 14.32 6.23 -18.83
C ALA A 411 13.72 7.58 -19.23
N ARG A 412 12.39 7.66 -19.16
CA ARG A 412 11.62 8.88 -19.39
C ARG A 412 10.71 9.12 -18.20
N PHE A 413 10.94 10.23 -17.52
CA PHE A 413 10.05 10.71 -16.44
C PHE A 413 9.25 11.89 -16.93
N ARG A 414 7.93 11.84 -16.77
CA ARG A 414 7.01 12.91 -17.17
C ARG A 414 6.29 13.45 -15.96
N LEU A 415 6.49 14.73 -15.72
CA LEU A 415 5.76 15.53 -14.75
C LEU A 415 4.67 16.30 -15.48
N ASN A 416 3.44 16.20 -15.02
CA ASN A 416 2.32 17.01 -15.49
C ASN A 416 1.78 17.79 -14.30
N LEU A 417 1.69 19.12 -14.44
CA LEU A 417 1.16 20.03 -13.44
C LEU A 417 -0.01 20.82 -14.03
N PRO A 418 -1.15 20.95 -13.33
CA PRO A 418 -2.19 21.87 -13.73
C PRO A 418 -1.66 23.29 -13.62
N VAL A 419 -1.81 24.08 -14.67
CA VAL A 419 -1.48 25.50 -14.67
C VAL A 419 -2.79 26.25 -14.55
N ALA A 420 -2.96 27.04 -13.48
CA ALA A 420 -4.12 27.90 -13.36
C ALA A 420 -4.16 28.81 -14.60
N ALA A 421 -5.30 28.84 -15.29
CA ALA A 421 -5.52 29.79 -16.35
C ALA A 421 -5.41 31.18 -15.73
N GLY A 422 -4.43 31.96 -16.20
CA GLY A 422 -4.24 33.37 -15.80
C GLY A 422 -5.40 34.24 -16.26
#